data_fada137129f8307fcb78753c209c5a73
#
_entry.id   fada137129f8307fcb78753c209c5a73
#
_cell.length_a   1.000
_cell.length_b   1.000
_cell.length_c   1.000
_cell.angle_alpha   90.00
_cell.angle_beta   90.00
_cell.angle_gamma   90.00
#
_symmetry.space_group_name_H-M   'P 1'
#
loop_
_entity.id
_entity.type
_entity.pdbx_description
1 polymer ?
#
loop_
_entity_poly.entity_id
_entity_poly.type
_entity_poly.pdbx_seq_one_letter_code
_entity_poly.pdbx_strand_id
1 'polypeptide(L)'
;MWKRFVAIGDSFTEGIGDEVEGIALKSWVDHFVQLCVDDLKYANFAKRGLVTKEIRSQQLEQALTFNPDLVSLIAGANDVLKGRWNHHTYKNDMEFMIDTLSKTDADIIIANLPDFTVRLPFPSEKKQVLKEQLLEANEVILSLSREYKLHHVDFWNHHLVNDNTLWSTDLIHPNSKGYVKVAKLIFSSLPVHDSFK
;
A
#
# COMPACT_ATOMS: atom_id res chain seq x y z
N MET A 1 -5.24 -14.97 15.08
CA MET A 1 -4.90 -13.57 15.46
C MET A 1 -3.41 -13.38 15.20
N TRP A 2 -3.06 -12.35 14.42
CA TRP A 2 -1.67 -12.10 14.02
C TRP A 2 -0.82 -11.63 15.17
N LYS A 3 0.45 -12.01 15.17
CA LYS A 3 1.45 -11.67 16.20
C LYS A 3 2.64 -10.89 15.64
N ARG A 4 2.90 -11.01 14.33
CA ARG A 4 4.06 -10.37 13.68
C ARG A 4 3.63 -9.80 12.32
N PHE A 5 3.58 -8.49 12.24
CA PHE A 5 3.21 -7.76 11.05
C PHE A 5 4.44 -7.10 10.40
N VAL A 6 4.57 -7.24 9.10
CA VAL A 6 5.57 -6.53 8.30
C VAL A 6 4.90 -5.74 7.20
N ALA A 7 5.33 -4.49 7.03
CA ALA A 7 4.93 -3.67 5.91
C ALA A 7 6.12 -3.41 4.99
N ILE A 8 5.95 -3.69 3.69
CA ILE A 8 6.88 -3.35 2.62
C ILE A 8 6.19 -2.49 1.57
N GLY A 9 6.93 -1.57 0.96
CA GLY A 9 6.37 -0.61 0.03
C GLY A 9 7.24 0.64 -0.15
N ASP A 10 6.60 1.70 -0.57
CA ASP A 10 7.24 2.99 -0.84
C ASP A 10 6.86 4.08 0.20
N SER A 11 6.86 5.34 -0.23
CA SER A 11 6.57 6.51 0.62
C SER A 11 5.18 6.48 1.27
N PHE A 12 4.18 5.89 0.61
CA PHE A 12 2.84 5.74 1.17
C PHE A 12 2.85 4.86 2.42
N THR A 13 3.58 3.76 2.38
CA THR A 13 3.70 2.84 3.52
C THR A 13 4.72 3.33 4.55
N GLU A 14 5.78 4.05 4.14
CA GLU A 14 6.70 4.74 5.05
C GLU A 14 5.98 5.79 5.91
N GLY A 15 4.94 6.44 5.37
CA GLY A 15 4.16 7.45 6.09
C GLY A 15 4.60 8.88 5.80
N ILE A 16 4.96 9.17 4.54
CA ILE A 16 5.33 10.51 4.10
C ILE A 16 4.08 11.36 3.88
N GLY A 17 4.11 12.60 4.35
CA GLY A 17 2.99 13.52 4.19
C GLY A 17 3.10 14.74 5.09
N ASP A 18 2.04 15.54 5.11
CA ASP A 18 1.95 16.75 5.95
C ASP A 18 1.23 16.44 7.26
N GLU A 19 1.66 17.12 8.31
CA GLU A 19 0.96 17.13 9.58
C GLU A 19 -0.23 18.10 9.55
N VAL A 20 -1.38 17.64 10.02
CA VAL A 20 -2.58 18.47 10.23
C VAL A 20 -2.66 18.83 11.70
N GLU A 21 -3.04 20.06 12.01
CA GLU A 21 -3.13 20.58 13.38
C GLU A 21 -3.89 19.60 14.30
N GLY A 22 -3.27 19.26 15.42
CA GLY A 22 -3.82 18.33 16.42
C GLY A 22 -3.68 16.84 16.09
N ILE A 23 -3.12 16.47 14.92
CA ILE A 23 -2.92 15.08 14.53
C ILE A 23 -1.47 14.88 14.07
N ALA A 24 -0.64 14.27 14.93
CA ALA A 24 0.75 13.97 14.58
C ALA A 24 0.85 13.07 13.35
N LEU A 25 1.84 13.34 12.49
CA LEU A 25 2.11 12.50 11.33
C LEU A 25 2.68 11.14 11.77
N LYS A 26 1.94 10.09 11.43
CA LYS A 26 2.34 8.69 11.58
C LYS A 26 1.92 7.94 10.33
N SER A 27 2.61 6.85 10.01
CA SER A 27 2.23 5.97 8.90
C SER A 27 0.86 5.31 9.15
N TRP A 28 0.22 4.86 8.07
CA TRP A 28 -0.97 4.03 8.23
C TRP A 28 -0.66 2.72 8.99
N VAL A 29 0.59 2.23 8.90
CA VAL A 29 1.08 1.04 9.61
C VAL A 29 1.01 1.26 11.12
N ASP A 30 1.50 2.41 11.62
CA ASP A 30 1.45 2.74 13.04
C ASP A 30 0.01 2.85 13.55
N HIS A 31 -0.87 3.46 12.76
CA HIS A 31 -2.29 3.56 13.09
C HIS A 31 -3.00 2.20 13.03
N PHE A 32 -2.65 1.35 12.06
CA PHE A 32 -3.20 0.00 11.93
C PHE A 32 -2.88 -0.86 13.16
N VAL A 33 -1.63 -0.84 13.60
CA VAL A 33 -1.20 -1.58 14.80
C VAL A 33 -1.96 -1.11 16.04
N GLN A 34 -2.24 0.19 16.17
CA GLN A 34 -3.04 0.72 17.27
C GLN A 34 -4.52 0.28 17.25
N LEU A 35 -5.04 -0.16 16.10
CA LEU A 35 -6.39 -0.72 15.98
C LEU A 35 -6.44 -2.21 16.37
N CYS A 36 -5.29 -2.89 16.37
CA CYS A 36 -5.19 -4.29 16.77
C CYS A 36 -5.25 -4.39 18.31
N VAL A 37 -6.07 -5.30 18.83
CA VAL A 37 -6.33 -5.44 20.28
C VAL A 37 -5.14 -6.05 21.04
N ASP A 38 -4.35 -6.87 20.35
CA ASP A 38 -3.20 -7.58 20.94
C ASP A 38 -1.89 -6.85 20.70
N ASP A 39 -0.86 -7.23 21.45
CA ASP A 39 0.51 -6.76 21.32
C ASP A 39 1.14 -7.30 20.01
N LEU A 40 0.78 -6.68 18.90
CA LEU A 40 1.24 -7.00 17.56
C LEU A 40 2.67 -6.45 17.36
N LYS A 41 3.67 -7.33 17.33
CA LYS A 41 5.02 -6.95 16.94
C LYS A 41 5.03 -6.57 15.46
N TYR A 42 5.62 -5.44 15.11
CA TYR A 42 5.64 -5.01 13.70
C TYR A 42 6.97 -4.39 13.30
N ALA A 43 7.20 -4.39 11.99
CA ALA A 43 8.27 -3.67 11.33
C ALA A 43 7.75 -3.03 10.04
N ASN A 44 8.14 -1.78 9.80
CA ASN A 44 7.87 -1.07 8.55
C ASN A 44 9.20 -0.88 7.80
N PHE A 45 9.43 -1.66 6.75
CA PHE A 45 10.64 -1.57 5.91
C PHE A 45 10.47 -0.67 4.70
N ALA A 46 9.28 -0.09 4.53
CA ALA A 46 8.98 0.77 3.40
C ALA A 46 9.90 1.99 3.34
N LYS A 47 10.25 2.40 2.11
CA LYS A 47 11.11 3.55 1.85
C LYS A 47 10.60 4.36 0.68
N ARG A 48 10.57 5.69 0.88
CA ARG A 48 10.17 6.66 -0.14
C ARG A 48 10.96 6.49 -1.44
N GLY A 49 10.26 6.68 -2.52
CA GLY A 49 10.87 6.78 -3.84
C GLY A 49 11.23 5.45 -4.48
N LEU A 50 11.08 4.31 -3.82
CA LEU A 50 11.38 3.03 -4.42
C LEU A 50 10.31 2.63 -5.46
N VAL A 51 10.76 2.12 -6.60
CA VAL A 51 9.94 1.39 -7.56
C VAL A 51 9.84 -0.08 -7.16
N THR A 52 8.91 -0.82 -7.73
CA THR A 52 8.60 -2.20 -7.35
C THR A 52 9.82 -3.12 -7.36
N LYS A 53 10.69 -3.01 -8.37
CA LYS A 53 11.96 -3.76 -8.45
C LYS A 53 12.89 -3.46 -7.26
N GLU A 54 12.96 -2.21 -6.83
CA GLU A 54 13.81 -1.80 -5.71
C GLU A 54 13.22 -2.28 -4.37
N ILE A 55 11.89 -2.26 -4.20
CA ILE A 55 11.20 -2.85 -3.06
C ILE A 55 11.53 -4.35 -2.96
N ARG A 56 11.40 -5.08 -4.07
CA ARG A 56 11.75 -6.50 -4.14
C ARG A 56 13.19 -6.75 -3.67
N SER A 57 14.16 -6.00 -4.18
CA SER A 57 15.58 -6.24 -3.91
C SER A 57 16.04 -5.80 -2.52
N GLN A 58 15.38 -4.80 -1.91
CA GLN A 58 15.84 -4.19 -0.66
C GLN A 58 15.02 -4.61 0.56
N GLN A 59 13.76 -5.02 0.39
CA GLN A 59 12.84 -5.20 1.51
C GLN A 59 12.36 -6.65 1.68
N LEU A 60 12.26 -7.44 0.59
CA LEU A 60 11.67 -8.77 0.66
C LEU A 60 12.41 -9.71 1.62
N GLU A 61 13.75 -9.74 1.56
CA GLU A 61 14.56 -10.57 2.45
C GLU A 61 14.41 -10.16 3.92
N GLN A 62 14.37 -8.85 4.17
CA GLN A 62 14.15 -8.33 5.53
C GLN A 62 12.77 -8.73 6.07
N ALA A 63 11.74 -8.67 5.19
CA ALA A 63 10.38 -9.10 5.56
C ALA A 63 10.35 -10.58 5.94
N LEU A 64 10.97 -11.45 5.14
CA LEU A 64 11.05 -12.88 5.42
C LEU A 64 11.81 -13.19 6.72
N THR A 65 12.91 -12.48 6.97
CA THR A 65 13.74 -12.65 8.18
C THR A 65 12.96 -12.30 9.46
N PHE A 66 12.02 -11.37 9.37
CA PHE A 66 11.13 -11.03 10.50
C PHE A 66 10.16 -12.17 10.85
N ASN A 67 10.01 -13.16 9.97
CA ASN A 67 9.10 -14.29 10.11
C ASN A 67 7.66 -13.87 10.44
N PRO A 68 7.02 -13.06 9.56
CA PRO A 68 5.69 -12.50 9.80
C PRO A 68 4.60 -13.55 9.66
N ASP A 69 3.45 -13.30 10.31
CA ASP A 69 2.18 -13.96 10.06
C ASP A 69 1.15 -13.03 9.38
N LEU A 70 1.52 -11.75 9.21
CA LEU A 70 0.81 -10.78 8.37
C LEU A 70 1.84 -9.93 7.61
N VAL A 71 1.64 -9.75 6.30
CA VAL A 71 2.48 -8.87 5.46
C VAL A 71 1.61 -7.93 4.68
N SER A 72 1.99 -6.67 4.56
CA SER A 72 1.42 -5.79 3.54
C SER A 72 2.44 -5.48 2.45
N LEU A 73 2.03 -5.58 1.19
CA LEU A 73 2.79 -5.19 0.00
C LEU A 73 1.98 -4.18 -0.80
N ILE A 74 2.37 -2.90 -0.73
CA ILE A 74 1.73 -1.81 -1.49
C ILE A 74 2.81 -1.12 -2.31
N ALA A 75 2.77 -1.27 -3.64
CA ALA A 75 3.80 -0.84 -4.57
C ALA A 75 3.24 -0.53 -5.96
N GLY A 76 3.99 0.26 -6.76
CA GLY A 76 3.68 0.54 -8.16
C GLY A 76 3.46 2.03 -8.48
N ALA A 77 3.11 2.86 -7.49
CA ALA A 77 2.91 4.28 -7.73
C ALA A 77 4.15 4.97 -8.33
N ASN A 78 5.34 4.65 -7.83
CA ASN A 78 6.59 5.23 -8.34
C ASN A 78 6.99 4.69 -9.73
N ASP A 79 6.60 3.48 -10.09
CA ASP A 79 6.83 2.92 -11.42
C ASP A 79 6.14 3.79 -12.48
N VAL A 80 4.91 4.21 -12.19
CA VAL A 80 4.10 5.09 -13.05
C VAL A 80 4.56 6.55 -12.95
N LEU A 81 4.59 7.14 -11.75
CA LEU A 81 4.81 8.58 -11.56
C LEU A 81 6.22 9.04 -11.96
N LYS A 82 7.22 8.17 -11.90
CA LYS A 82 8.61 8.45 -12.33
C LYS A 82 8.87 8.15 -13.81
N GLY A 83 7.85 7.74 -14.57
CA GLY A 83 8.01 7.37 -15.97
C GLY A 83 8.86 6.11 -16.17
N ARG A 84 8.85 5.20 -15.22
CA ARG A 84 9.56 3.90 -15.26
C ARG A 84 8.60 2.74 -15.51
N TRP A 85 7.38 3.05 -15.92
CA TRP A 85 6.36 2.05 -16.14
C TRP A 85 6.76 1.06 -17.24
N ASN A 86 6.73 -0.20 -16.89
CA ASN A 86 6.84 -1.32 -17.81
C ASN A 86 5.99 -2.47 -17.23
N HIS A 87 4.87 -2.75 -17.89
CA HIS A 87 3.88 -3.72 -17.44
C HIS A 87 4.49 -5.10 -17.13
N HIS A 88 5.37 -5.61 -18.01
CA HIS A 88 5.95 -6.94 -17.85
C HIS A 88 6.89 -7.00 -16.63
N THR A 89 7.75 -6.00 -16.47
CA THR A 89 8.68 -5.93 -15.32
C THR A 89 7.91 -5.78 -14.02
N TYR A 90 6.92 -4.87 -14.00
CA TYR A 90 6.07 -4.66 -12.82
C TYR A 90 5.33 -5.94 -12.41
N LYS A 91 4.67 -6.61 -13.37
CA LYS A 91 3.98 -7.89 -13.12
C LYS A 91 4.94 -8.94 -12.55
N ASN A 92 6.10 -9.14 -13.18
CA ASN A 92 7.07 -10.13 -12.75
C ASN A 92 7.62 -9.86 -11.33
N ASP A 93 7.88 -8.58 -10.99
CA ASP A 93 8.39 -8.22 -9.67
C ASP A 93 7.31 -8.39 -8.58
N MET A 94 6.05 -7.99 -8.86
CA MET A 94 4.93 -8.20 -7.95
C MET A 94 4.64 -9.69 -7.74
N GLU A 95 4.54 -10.46 -8.81
CA GLU A 95 4.29 -11.90 -8.76
C GLU A 95 5.39 -12.63 -7.99
N PHE A 96 6.67 -12.29 -8.25
CA PHE A 96 7.79 -12.89 -7.52
C PHE A 96 7.71 -12.63 -6.01
N MET A 97 7.40 -11.39 -5.60
CA MET A 97 7.27 -11.05 -4.18
C MET A 97 6.09 -11.79 -3.54
N ILE A 98 4.95 -11.82 -4.20
CA ILE A 98 3.73 -12.48 -3.71
C ILE A 98 3.94 -13.99 -3.62
N ASP A 99 4.47 -14.63 -4.68
CA ASP A 99 4.79 -16.06 -4.69
C ASP A 99 5.77 -16.44 -3.57
N THR A 100 6.77 -15.59 -3.34
CA THR A 100 7.76 -15.81 -2.27
C THR A 100 7.11 -15.69 -0.88
N LEU A 101 6.28 -14.68 -0.66
CA LEU A 101 5.57 -14.46 0.60
C LEU A 101 4.49 -15.51 0.84
N SER A 102 3.80 -15.98 -0.20
CA SER A 102 2.76 -17.01 -0.11
C SER A 102 3.28 -18.40 0.29
N LYS A 103 4.61 -18.62 0.20
CA LYS A 103 5.26 -19.83 0.71
C LYS A 103 5.50 -19.80 2.22
N THR A 104 5.21 -18.69 2.86
CA THR A 104 5.13 -18.58 4.32
C THR A 104 3.68 -18.79 4.76
N ASP A 105 3.45 -18.91 6.07
CA ASP A 105 2.09 -18.99 6.63
C ASP A 105 1.45 -17.60 6.84
N ALA A 106 2.01 -16.54 6.23
CA ALA A 106 1.54 -15.18 6.42
C ALA A 106 0.33 -14.86 5.54
N ASP A 107 -0.68 -14.22 6.13
CA ASP A 107 -1.70 -13.50 5.37
C ASP A 107 -1.08 -12.31 4.66
N ILE A 108 -1.50 -12.03 3.43
CA ILE A 108 -0.93 -10.94 2.63
C ILE A 108 -2.02 -9.91 2.32
N ILE A 109 -1.74 -8.65 2.68
CA ILE A 109 -2.53 -7.48 2.31
C ILE A 109 -1.92 -6.86 1.05
N ILE A 110 -2.73 -6.63 0.04
CA ILE A 110 -2.37 -5.89 -1.17
C ILE A 110 -3.43 -4.81 -1.44
N ALA A 111 -3.04 -3.70 -2.05
CA ALA A 111 -3.97 -2.64 -2.40
C ALA A 111 -3.76 -2.18 -3.84
N ASN A 112 -4.85 -1.85 -4.54
CA ASN A 112 -4.75 -1.14 -5.81
C ASN A 112 -4.36 0.33 -5.59
N LEU A 113 -3.85 0.96 -6.64
CA LEU A 113 -3.39 2.35 -6.63
C LEU A 113 -4.58 3.30 -6.88
N PRO A 114 -4.70 4.40 -6.12
CA PRO A 114 -5.72 5.41 -6.39
C PRO A 114 -5.41 6.20 -7.66
N ASP A 115 -6.43 6.82 -8.26
CA ASP A 115 -6.24 7.74 -9.39
C ASP A 115 -5.61 9.06 -8.93
N PHE A 116 -4.29 9.16 -8.97
CA PHE A 116 -3.55 10.38 -8.64
C PHE A 116 -3.81 11.51 -9.64
N THR A 117 -4.23 11.19 -10.88
CA THR A 117 -4.35 12.16 -11.96
C THR A 117 -5.43 13.20 -11.72
N VAL A 118 -6.43 12.86 -10.91
CA VAL A 118 -7.53 13.80 -10.56
C VAL A 118 -7.03 15.04 -9.82
N ARG A 119 -5.92 14.92 -9.06
CA ARG A 119 -5.39 16.00 -8.23
C ARG A 119 -4.14 16.67 -8.81
N LEU A 120 -3.34 15.92 -9.57
CA LEU A 120 -2.07 16.44 -10.08
C LEU A 120 -2.29 17.49 -11.17
N PRO A 121 -1.55 18.62 -11.15
CA PRO A 121 -1.70 19.72 -12.11
C PRO A 121 -0.96 19.42 -13.42
N PHE A 122 -1.21 18.25 -14.01
CA PHE A 122 -0.62 17.88 -15.29
C PHE A 122 -1.54 18.21 -16.48
N PRO A 123 -0.98 18.42 -17.69
CA PRO A 123 -1.75 18.50 -18.91
C PRO A 123 -2.60 17.25 -19.15
N SER A 124 -3.73 17.40 -19.86
CA SER A 124 -4.72 16.32 -20.07
C SER A 124 -4.11 15.08 -20.70
N GLU A 125 -3.22 15.24 -21.69
CA GLU A 125 -2.56 14.14 -22.38
C GLU A 125 -1.69 13.33 -21.41
N LYS A 126 -0.94 14.02 -20.52
CA LYS A 126 -0.13 13.35 -19.49
C LYS A 126 -0.99 12.64 -18.47
N LYS A 127 -2.11 13.26 -18.04
CA LYS A 127 -3.05 12.60 -17.11
C LYS A 127 -3.63 11.32 -17.71
N GLN A 128 -3.97 11.35 -18.99
CA GLN A 128 -4.52 10.19 -19.68
C GLN A 128 -3.53 9.02 -19.69
N VAL A 129 -2.27 9.27 -20.08
CA VAL A 129 -1.21 8.25 -20.08
C VAL A 129 -0.97 7.66 -18.68
N LEU A 130 -0.88 8.51 -17.66
CA LEU A 130 -0.67 8.05 -16.28
C LEU A 130 -1.87 7.22 -15.79
N LYS A 131 -3.08 7.63 -16.13
CA LYS A 131 -4.29 6.90 -15.74
C LYS A 131 -4.36 5.52 -16.38
N GLU A 132 -4.01 5.40 -17.66
CA GLU A 132 -3.92 4.12 -18.35
C GLU A 132 -2.91 3.19 -17.68
N GLN A 133 -1.71 3.70 -17.35
CA GLN A 133 -0.68 2.93 -16.64
C GLN A 133 -1.12 2.51 -15.23
N LEU A 134 -1.84 3.37 -14.49
CA LEU A 134 -2.41 3.02 -13.19
C LEU A 134 -3.47 1.93 -13.32
N LEU A 135 -4.31 1.96 -14.36
CA LEU A 135 -5.29 0.91 -14.62
C LEU A 135 -4.62 -0.43 -14.93
N GLU A 136 -3.59 -0.43 -15.79
CA GLU A 136 -2.80 -1.64 -16.06
C GLU A 136 -2.15 -2.21 -14.79
N ALA A 137 -1.60 -1.35 -13.91
CA ALA A 137 -1.04 -1.78 -12.63
C ALA A 137 -2.12 -2.40 -11.73
N ASN A 138 -3.30 -1.79 -11.68
CA ASN A 138 -4.41 -2.26 -10.87
C ASN A 138 -5.00 -3.58 -11.40
N GLU A 139 -4.99 -3.82 -12.71
CA GLU A 139 -5.35 -5.12 -13.29
C GLU A 139 -4.38 -6.22 -12.85
N VAL A 140 -3.07 -5.95 -12.84
CA VAL A 140 -2.07 -6.89 -12.31
C VAL A 140 -2.32 -7.19 -10.84
N ILE A 141 -2.52 -6.17 -10.00
CA ILE A 141 -2.81 -6.31 -8.57
C ILE A 141 -4.05 -7.16 -8.35
N LEU A 142 -5.13 -6.86 -9.06
CA LEU A 142 -6.41 -7.58 -8.94
C LEU A 142 -6.29 -9.03 -9.39
N SER A 143 -5.56 -9.31 -10.47
CA SER A 143 -5.30 -10.67 -10.96
C SER A 143 -4.55 -11.48 -9.91
N LEU A 144 -3.43 -10.96 -9.41
CA LEU A 144 -2.61 -11.62 -8.38
C LEU A 144 -3.38 -11.80 -7.07
N SER A 145 -4.19 -10.82 -6.66
CA SER A 145 -4.99 -10.93 -5.44
C SER A 145 -6.00 -12.08 -5.49
N ARG A 146 -6.58 -12.33 -6.65
CA ARG A 146 -7.51 -13.45 -6.88
C ARG A 146 -6.79 -14.80 -6.94
N GLU A 147 -5.68 -14.83 -7.67
CA GLU A 147 -4.89 -16.04 -7.86
C GLU A 147 -4.34 -16.58 -6.53
N TYR A 148 -3.76 -15.71 -5.73
CA TYR A 148 -3.15 -16.04 -4.44
C TYR A 148 -4.11 -15.87 -3.25
N LYS A 149 -5.38 -15.49 -3.46
CA LYS A 149 -6.42 -15.30 -2.43
C LYS A 149 -6.00 -14.29 -1.35
N LEU A 150 -5.43 -13.17 -1.79
CA LEU A 150 -4.92 -12.12 -0.91
C LEU A 150 -6.04 -11.23 -0.36
N HIS A 151 -5.76 -10.56 0.76
CA HIS A 151 -6.63 -9.49 1.28
C HIS A 151 -6.45 -8.23 0.42
N HIS A 152 -7.38 -8.00 -0.50
CA HIS A 152 -7.35 -6.87 -1.42
C HIS A 152 -8.09 -5.65 -0.85
N VAL A 153 -7.40 -4.52 -0.81
CA VAL A 153 -7.97 -3.21 -0.42
C VAL A 153 -8.20 -2.38 -1.67
N ASP A 154 -9.43 -1.96 -1.92
CA ASP A 154 -9.78 -1.16 -3.10
C ASP A 154 -9.69 0.34 -2.81
N PHE A 155 -8.54 0.96 -3.13
CA PHE A 155 -8.39 2.41 -3.08
C PHE A 155 -8.92 3.11 -4.33
N TRP A 156 -8.96 2.44 -5.49
CA TRP A 156 -9.39 3.06 -6.74
C TRP A 156 -10.83 3.58 -6.68
N ASN A 157 -11.73 2.78 -6.15
CA ASN A 157 -13.15 3.10 -6.07
C ASN A 157 -13.57 3.70 -4.72
N HIS A 158 -12.68 3.79 -3.75
CA HIS A 158 -13.03 4.22 -2.41
C HIS A 158 -13.21 5.76 -2.32
N HIS A 159 -14.29 6.21 -1.69
CA HIS A 159 -14.65 7.63 -1.58
C HIS A 159 -13.59 8.51 -0.89
N LEU A 160 -12.75 7.94 -0.03
CA LEU A 160 -11.65 8.67 0.64
C LEU A 160 -10.68 9.32 -0.37
N VAL A 161 -10.53 8.73 -1.56
CA VAL A 161 -9.64 9.26 -2.60
C VAL A 161 -10.12 10.62 -3.10
N ASN A 162 -11.42 10.87 -3.05
CA ASN A 162 -12.04 12.12 -3.52
C ASN A 162 -12.15 13.20 -2.42
N ASP A 163 -11.79 12.89 -1.17
CA ASP A 163 -11.76 13.87 -0.08
C ASP A 163 -10.44 14.63 -0.06
N ASN A 164 -10.45 15.85 -0.64
CA ASN A 164 -9.25 16.68 -0.72
C ASN A 164 -8.66 17.08 0.64
N THR A 165 -9.42 16.97 1.74
CA THR A 165 -8.93 17.29 3.08
C THR A 165 -8.01 16.22 3.67
N LEU A 166 -7.85 15.08 3.00
CA LEU A 166 -7.04 13.95 3.44
C LEU A 166 -5.66 13.88 2.77
N TRP A 167 -5.38 14.81 1.85
CA TRP A 167 -4.13 14.78 1.08
C TRP A 167 -3.18 15.89 1.51
N SER A 168 -1.90 15.60 1.39
CA SER A 168 -0.81 16.54 1.60
C SER A 168 -0.72 17.58 0.48
N THR A 169 0.06 18.62 0.69
CA THR A 169 0.28 19.71 -0.28
C THR A 169 0.90 19.23 -1.59
N ASP A 170 1.59 18.09 -1.57
CA ASP A 170 2.12 17.45 -2.79
C ASP A 170 1.05 16.74 -3.64
N LEU A 171 -0.19 16.63 -3.17
CA LEU A 171 -1.34 16.03 -3.85
C LEU A 171 -1.21 14.51 -4.15
N ILE A 172 -0.19 13.87 -3.62
CA ILE A 172 0.12 12.45 -3.81
C ILE A 172 -0.04 11.67 -2.52
N HIS A 173 0.58 12.16 -1.44
CA HIS A 173 0.58 11.47 -0.15
C HIS A 173 -0.62 11.87 0.71
N PRO A 174 -1.21 10.95 1.47
CA PRO A 174 -2.13 11.32 2.53
C PRO A 174 -1.45 12.24 3.55
N ASN A 175 -2.19 13.16 4.14
CA ASN A 175 -1.74 13.86 5.34
C ASN A 175 -2.01 13.01 6.60
N SER A 176 -1.67 13.51 7.79
CA SER A 176 -1.84 12.78 9.04
C SER A 176 -3.28 12.32 9.29
N LYS A 177 -4.29 13.13 8.92
CA LYS A 177 -5.71 12.75 8.98
C LYS A 177 -6.05 11.65 7.96
N GLY A 178 -5.47 11.73 6.77
CA GLY A 178 -5.61 10.74 5.70
C GLY A 178 -5.09 9.38 6.12
N TYR A 179 -3.91 9.32 6.74
CA TYR A 179 -3.33 8.05 7.22
C TYR A 179 -4.17 7.36 8.29
N VAL A 180 -4.82 8.11 9.18
CA VAL A 180 -5.80 7.53 10.13
C VAL A 180 -6.97 6.85 9.40
N LYS A 181 -7.48 7.49 8.33
CA LYS A 181 -8.58 6.93 7.53
C LYS A 181 -8.15 5.72 6.72
N VAL A 182 -6.96 5.76 6.12
CA VAL A 182 -6.35 4.63 5.39
C VAL A 182 -6.19 3.42 6.30
N ALA A 183 -5.65 3.59 7.50
CA ALA A 183 -5.49 2.49 8.46
C ALA A 183 -6.83 1.83 8.81
N LYS A 184 -7.88 2.63 9.05
CA LYS A 184 -9.23 2.12 9.33
C LYS A 184 -9.81 1.35 8.14
N LEU A 185 -9.60 1.84 6.92
CA LEU A 185 -10.05 1.15 5.71
C LEU A 185 -9.35 -0.21 5.56
N ILE A 186 -8.03 -0.24 5.67
CA ILE A 186 -7.26 -1.49 5.61
C ILE A 186 -7.72 -2.46 6.68
N PHE A 187 -7.86 -1.99 7.93
CA PHE A 187 -8.32 -2.82 9.04
C PHE A 187 -9.71 -3.41 8.80
N SER A 188 -10.65 -2.62 8.31
CA SER A 188 -12.03 -3.07 8.03
C SER A 188 -12.15 -3.99 6.80
N SER A 189 -11.12 -4.02 5.94
CA SER A 189 -11.07 -4.90 4.76
C SER A 189 -10.57 -6.31 5.08
N LEU A 190 -10.07 -6.52 6.29
CA LEU A 190 -9.60 -7.82 6.74
C LEU A 190 -10.76 -8.65 7.31
N PRO A 191 -10.72 -9.99 7.21
CA PRO A 191 -11.73 -10.84 7.82
C PRO A 191 -11.75 -10.57 9.32
N VAL A 192 -12.92 -10.17 9.81
CA VAL A 192 -13.15 -10.03 11.25
C VAL A 192 -13.06 -11.42 11.84
N HIS A 193 -11.96 -11.72 12.52
CA HIS A 193 -11.97 -12.85 13.42
C HIS A 193 -12.96 -12.51 14.54
N ASP A 194 -13.99 -13.33 14.75
CA ASP A 194 -15.04 -13.19 15.77
C ASP A 194 -14.53 -13.13 17.24
N SER A 195 -13.32 -12.67 17.43
CA SER A 195 -12.60 -12.54 18.69
C SER A 195 -12.67 -11.13 19.30
N PHE A 196 -13.46 -10.22 18.70
CA PHE A 196 -13.70 -8.87 19.24
C PHE A 196 -15.04 -8.79 19.99
N LYS A 197 -15.24 -9.70 20.96
CA LYS A 197 -16.29 -9.54 21.96
C LYS A 197 -15.71 -9.37 23.34
#